data_36ccef0ea942e6030b05e7889a30e0e2
#
_entry.id   36ccef0ea942e6030b05e7889a30e0e2
#
_cell.length_a   1.000
_cell.length_b   1.000
_cell.length_c   1.000
_cell.angle_alpha   90.00
_cell.angle_beta   90.00
_cell.angle_gamma   90.00
#
_symmetry.space_group_name_H-M   'P 1'
#
loop_
_entity.id
_entity.type
_entity.pdbx_description
1 polymer ?
#
loop_
_entity_poly.entity_id
_entity_poly.type
_entity_poly.pdbx_seq_one_letter_code
_entity_poly.pdbx_strand_id
1 'polypeptide(L)' 'MVERERNGFLDLHSHSFEVRALITHGQMEITIDGDSQSYGVGDAFHLTQNQVHSERYGSDGVRYLASRKQLPPN' A
#
# COMPACT_ATOMS: atom_id res chain seq x y z
N MET A 1 -7.77 10.10 2.12
CA MET A 1 -6.55 9.95 2.94
C MET A 1 -6.61 8.66 3.73
N VAL A 2 -5.59 7.86 3.62
CA VAL A 2 -5.46 6.63 4.40
C VAL A 2 -4.37 6.84 5.44
N GLU A 3 -4.63 6.38 6.67
CA GLU A 3 -3.71 6.50 7.79
C GLU A 3 -3.58 5.14 8.46
N ARG A 4 -2.34 4.70 8.71
CA ARG A 4 -2.05 3.42 9.34
C ARG A 4 -1.15 3.62 10.56
N GLU A 5 -1.32 2.76 11.55
CA GLU A 5 -0.60 2.83 12.82
C GLU A 5 0.90 2.59 12.64
N ARG A 6 1.69 3.28 13.48
CA ARG A 6 3.13 3.04 13.52
C ARG A 6 3.41 1.60 13.93
N ASN A 7 4.45 1.02 13.31
CA ASN A 7 4.89 -0.35 13.54
C ASN A 7 3.79 -1.39 13.31
N GLY A 8 2.72 -1.02 12.62
CA GLY A 8 1.64 -1.93 12.28
C GLY A 8 2.02 -2.87 11.15
N PHE A 9 1.24 -3.91 11.01
CA PHE A 9 1.44 -4.94 9.99
C PHE A 9 0.09 -5.38 9.45
N LEU A 10 0.00 -5.50 8.13
CA LEU A 10 -1.18 -6.03 7.46
C LEU A 10 -0.75 -7.26 6.68
N ASP A 11 -1.27 -8.42 7.10
CA ASP A 11 -0.89 -9.70 6.53
C ASP A 11 -1.37 -9.83 5.07
N LEU A 12 -0.98 -10.93 4.42
CA LEU A 12 -1.30 -11.16 3.01
C LEU A 12 -2.78 -10.95 2.72
N HIS A 13 -3.05 -10.10 1.75
CA HIS A 13 -4.41 -9.79 1.30
C HIS A 13 -4.36 -9.28 -0.13
N SER A 14 -5.53 -9.15 -0.73
CA SER A 14 -5.66 -8.58 -2.06
C SER A 14 -6.90 -7.72 -2.12
N HIS A 15 -6.99 -6.89 -3.16
CA HIS A 15 -8.14 -6.04 -3.42
C HIS A 15 -8.74 -6.37 -4.79
N SER A 16 -10.05 -6.24 -4.91
CA SER A 16 -10.74 -6.44 -6.18
C SER A 16 -10.63 -5.21 -7.10
N PHE A 17 -9.81 -4.23 -6.74
CA PHE A 17 -9.64 -2.99 -7.47
C PHE A 17 -8.15 -2.61 -7.54
N GLU A 18 -7.83 -1.75 -8.50
CA GLU A 18 -6.50 -1.18 -8.62
C GLU A 18 -6.34 -0.04 -7.63
N VAL A 19 -5.17 0.07 -7.00
CA VAL A 19 -4.85 1.15 -6.05
C VAL A 19 -3.62 1.89 -6.56
N ARG A 20 -3.72 3.22 -6.58
CA ARG A 20 -2.58 4.11 -6.77
C ARG A 20 -2.52 5.06 -5.59
N ALA A 21 -1.34 5.23 -5.03
CA ALA A 21 -1.19 6.00 -3.82
C ALA A 21 0.08 6.83 -3.82
N LEU A 22 0.02 7.97 -3.10
CA LEU A 22 1.15 8.86 -2.90
C LEU A 22 1.35 9.02 -1.39
N ILE A 23 2.55 8.71 -0.92
CA ILE A 23 2.89 8.82 0.51
C ILE A 23 3.09 10.29 0.87
N THR A 24 2.36 10.75 1.89
CA THR A 24 2.47 12.13 2.39
C THR A 24 3.18 12.23 3.74
N HIS A 25 3.15 11.16 4.56
CA HIS A 25 3.82 11.12 5.86
C HIS A 25 4.28 9.69 6.15
N GLY A 26 5.41 9.59 6.83
CA GLY A 26 5.91 8.30 7.31
C GLY A 26 6.47 7.43 6.22
N GLN A 27 6.42 6.13 6.44
CA GLN A 27 6.96 5.16 5.50
C GLN A 27 6.28 3.82 5.66
N MET A 28 6.34 3.02 4.61
CA MET A 28 5.81 1.65 4.63
C MET A 28 6.63 0.75 3.71
N GLU A 29 6.53 -0.54 3.99
CA GLU A 29 7.12 -1.58 3.17
C GLU A 29 6.01 -2.46 2.64
N ILE A 30 6.04 -2.72 1.33
CA ILE A 30 5.08 -3.61 0.68
C ILE A 30 5.84 -4.83 0.16
N THR A 31 5.35 -6.01 0.48
CA THR A 31 5.94 -7.28 0.05
C THR A 31 5.01 -7.99 -0.93
N ILE A 32 5.54 -8.31 -2.11
CA ILE A 32 4.82 -9.01 -3.17
C ILE A 32 5.71 -10.17 -3.63
N ASP A 33 5.20 -11.39 -3.58
CA ASP A 33 5.93 -12.61 -4.01
C ASP A 33 7.31 -12.73 -3.36
N GLY A 34 7.40 -12.35 -2.08
CA GLY A 34 8.65 -12.41 -1.33
C GLY A 34 9.59 -11.23 -1.56
N ASP A 35 9.27 -10.32 -2.48
CA ASP A 35 10.07 -9.12 -2.73
C ASP A 35 9.49 -7.93 -1.99
N SER A 36 10.31 -7.31 -1.14
CA SER A 36 9.91 -6.16 -0.34
C SER A 36 10.46 -4.87 -0.93
N GLN A 37 9.61 -3.84 -0.94
CA GLN A 37 10.00 -2.50 -1.35
C GLN A 37 9.53 -1.47 -0.34
N SER A 38 10.42 -0.51 -0.02
CA SER A 38 10.11 0.55 0.94
C SER A 38 9.70 1.82 0.22
N TYR A 39 8.73 2.50 0.79
CA TYR A 39 8.18 3.75 0.25
C TYR A 39 8.16 4.80 1.34
N GLY A 40 8.62 6.00 1.03
CA GLY A 40 8.63 7.15 1.93
C GLY A 40 7.89 8.33 1.34
N VAL A 41 7.97 9.47 2.02
CA VAL A 41 7.31 10.71 1.59
C VAL A 41 7.73 11.08 0.17
N GLY A 42 6.75 11.34 -0.69
CA GLY A 42 6.97 11.67 -2.08
C GLY A 42 6.97 10.47 -3.01
N ASP A 43 7.03 9.26 -2.47
CA ASP A 43 6.99 8.05 -3.27
C ASP A 43 5.54 7.65 -3.58
N ALA A 44 5.36 7.10 -4.77
CA ALA A 44 4.06 6.56 -5.18
C ALA A 44 4.16 5.04 -5.28
N PHE A 45 3.05 4.35 -4.98
CA PHE A 45 2.98 2.91 -5.21
C PHE A 45 1.71 2.56 -5.98
N HIS A 46 1.76 1.42 -6.64
CA HIS A 46 0.67 0.95 -7.49
C HIS A 46 0.46 -0.55 -7.23
N LEU A 47 -0.75 -0.90 -6.87
CA LEU A 47 -1.16 -2.29 -6.65
C LEU A 47 -2.22 -2.64 -7.69
N THR A 48 -1.96 -3.70 -8.43
CA THR A 48 -2.89 -4.15 -9.46
C THR A 48 -4.06 -4.92 -8.84
N GLN A 49 -5.14 -5.04 -9.59
CA GLN A 49 -6.31 -5.79 -9.16
C GLN A 49 -5.93 -7.23 -8.78
N ASN A 50 -6.41 -7.69 -7.63
CA ASN A 50 -6.20 -9.04 -7.11
C ASN A 50 -4.74 -9.41 -6.81
N GLN A 51 -3.85 -8.43 -6.76
CA GLN A 51 -2.46 -8.68 -6.41
C GLN A 51 -2.32 -8.94 -4.90
N VAL A 52 -1.82 -10.12 -4.54
CA VAL A 52 -1.62 -10.49 -3.13
C VAL A 52 -0.38 -9.79 -2.61
N HIS A 53 -0.50 -9.13 -1.48
CA HIS A 53 0.60 -8.39 -0.87
C HIS A 53 0.42 -8.29 0.65
N SER A 54 1.52 -7.98 1.35
CA SER A 54 1.50 -7.62 2.76
C SER A 54 2.10 -6.24 2.93
N GLU A 55 1.79 -5.59 4.05
CA GLU A 55 2.26 -4.23 4.34
C GLU A 55 2.82 -4.16 5.75
N ARG A 56 3.90 -3.41 5.92
CA ARG A 56 4.49 -3.11 7.22
C ARG A 56 4.72 -1.61 7.28
N TYR A 57 4.29 -0.99 8.37
CA TYR A 57 4.36 0.45 8.54
C TYR A 57 5.55 0.84 9.41
N GLY A 58 6.16 2.00 9.10
CA GLY A 58 7.33 2.47 9.83
C GLY A 58 7.04 2.96 11.23
N SER A 59 8.07 3.45 11.92
CA SER A 59 7.99 3.89 13.31
C SER A 59 7.07 5.08 13.53
N ASP A 60 6.80 5.86 12.48
CA ASP A 60 5.90 7.01 12.53
C ASP A 60 4.53 6.72 11.90
N GLY A 61 4.28 5.45 11.57
CA GLY A 61 3.10 5.10 10.80
C GLY A 61 3.23 5.55 9.35
N VAL A 62 2.12 5.65 8.66
CA VAL A 62 2.09 6.12 7.28
C VAL A 62 0.78 6.82 6.99
N ARG A 63 0.84 7.87 6.17
CA ARG A 63 -0.35 8.49 5.57
C ARG A 63 -0.13 8.58 4.08
N TYR A 64 -1.17 8.28 3.32
CA TYR A 64 -1.09 8.38 1.88
C TYR A 64 -2.45 8.75 1.27
N LEU A 65 -2.38 9.41 0.13
CA LEU A 65 -3.55 9.68 -0.71
C LEU A 65 -3.70 8.51 -1.65
N ALA A 66 -4.88 7.91 -1.66
CA ALA A 66 -5.14 6.74 -2.51
C ALA A 66 -6.31 6.97 -3.42
N SER A 67 -6.18 6.51 -4.66
CA SER A 67 -7.29 6.41 -5.60
C SER A 67 -7.50 4.94 -5.93
N ARG A 68 -8.75 4.57 -6.13
CA ARG A 68 -9.16 3.21 -6.47
C ARG A 68 -9.79 3.21 -7.84
N LYS A 69 -9.47 2.20 -8.62
CA LYS A 69 -10.11 2.01 -9.90
C LYS A 69 -10.58 0.57 -9.98
N GLN A 70 -11.89 0.40 -10.01
CA GLN A 70 -12.48 -0.91 -10.18
C GLN A 70 -12.58 -1.20 -11.67
N LEU A 71 -11.95 -2.30 -12.10
CA LEU A 71 -12.00 -2.70 -13.48
C LEU A 71 -13.33 -3.42 -13.76
N PRO A 72 -13.92 -3.23 -14.94
CA PRO A 72 -15.16 -3.92 -15.27
C PRO A 72 -14.92 -5.43 -15.34
N PRO A 73 -15.91 -6.23 -14.94
CA PRO A 73 -15.80 -7.67 -15.12
C PRO A 73 -15.79 -8.03 -16.59
N ASN A 74 -15.02 -9.02 -16.93
CA ASN A 74 -14.98 -9.55 -18.30
C ASN A 74 -16.09 -10.57 -18.50
#